data_47f1069297dfa49610f644b3c258c6b0
#
_entry.id   47f1069297dfa49610f644b3c258c6b0
#
_cell.length_a   1.000
_cell.length_b   1.000
_cell.length_c   1.000
_cell.angle_alpha   90.00
_cell.angle_beta   90.00
_cell.angle_gamma   90.00
#
_symmetry.space_group_name_H-M   'P 1'
#
loop_
_entity.id
_entity.type
_entity.pdbx_description
1 polymer ?
#
loop_
_entity_poly.entity_id
_entity_poly.type
_entity_poly.pdbx_seq_one_letter_code
_entity_poly.pdbx_strand_id
1 'polypeptide(L)'
;MRKFFSMRFPSPVSVQWLADFLGAGLVGDKNGQATGINEIHKVEQGDLVFVDHPKYYDTCLRSAASYIIINKAVEVPPGKAILIVDQPFEAYLRIVHHFRPFEPAAKMISDSAVIGRGSYLYPNVFIGHHVTIGSNCLIHPNVTILDHCVIGDNVIIQAGTVIGPDAFYYNTKKDRAVWYKKMASCGRVVIEDDVEIGAGCTIDRGVTGDTIIGKGSRLDNMIHIGHDTVIGENCLFAAQVGIAGAVRIGNGVILWGQVGVSKTLTIGDNAVVLAQSGVPSSLEGGKIYFGYPAEDASVKKRELVWIKRIPELWKKVMAGRPEEGRPKAH
;
A
#
# COMPACT_ATOMS: atom_id res chain seq x y z
N MET A 1 17.14 -4.43 -9.53
CA MET A 1 16.35 -3.34 -8.93
C MET A 1 15.03 -3.29 -9.68
N ARG A 2 13.93 -3.77 -9.09
CA ARG A 2 12.61 -3.76 -9.74
C ARG A 2 12.17 -2.31 -9.95
N LYS A 3 11.83 -1.94 -11.19
CA LYS A 3 11.23 -0.63 -11.46
C LYS A 3 9.80 -0.65 -10.92
N PHE A 4 9.56 0.07 -9.85
CA PHE A 4 8.21 0.35 -9.38
C PHE A 4 7.47 1.12 -10.47
N PHE A 5 6.32 0.62 -10.88
CA PHE A 5 5.48 1.33 -11.84
C PHE A 5 4.73 2.44 -11.10
N SER A 6 5.09 3.66 -11.38
CA SER A 6 4.26 4.84 -11.11
C SER A 6 3.16 4.94 -12.17
N MET A 7 2.09 5.68 -11.88
CA MET A 7 1.15 6.02 -12.95
C MET A 7 1.89 6.78 -14.05
N ARG A 8 2.12 6.11 -15.18
CA ARG A 8 2.65 6.73 -16.37
C ARG A 8 1.52 7.26 -17.24
N PHE A 9 1.71 8.45 -17.80
CA PHE A 9 0.82 8.96 -18.84
C PHE A 9 1.01 8.14 -20.12
N PRO A 10 -0.02 7.98 -20.95
CA PRO A 10 0.08 7.23 -22.22
C PRO A 10 1.19 7.77 -23.15
N SER A 11 1.44 9.08 -23.11
CA SER A 11 2.57 9.76 -23.74
C SER A 11 3.01 10.92 -22.84
N PRO A 12 4.27 11.39 -22.94
CA PRO A 12 4.72 12.57 -22.21
C PRO A 12 3.82 13.77 -22.52
N VAL A 13 3.47 14.55 -21.49
CA VAL A 13 2.56 15.68 -21.57
C VAL A 13 3.30 16.95 -21.22
N SER A 14 3.17 18.01 -22.04
CA SER A 14 3.86 19.27 -21.78
C SER A 14 3.37 19.89 -20.46
N VAL A 15 4.29 20.43 -19.69
CA VAL A 15 3.95 21.10 -18.42
C VAL A 15 3.06 22.34 -18.66
N GLN A 16 3.20 22.99 -19.82
CA GLN A 16 2.31 24.09 -20.22
C GLN A 16 0.88 23.60 -20.40
N TRP A 17 0.67 22.46 -21.10
CA TRP A 17 -0.66 21.86 -21.22
C TRP A 17 -1.27 21.53 -19.85
N LEU A 18 -0.47 20.99 -18.93
CA LEU A 18 -0.93 20.72 -17.57
C LEU A 18 -1.35 22.01 -16.84
N ALA A 19 -0.59 23.08 -16.98
CA ALA A 19 -0.92 24.38 -16.41
C ALA A 19 -2.24 24.91 -16.97
N ASP A 20 -2.41 24.88 -18.29
CA ASP A 20 -3.64 25.33 -18.97
C ASP A 20 -4.84 24.46 -18.57
N PHE A 21 -4.67 23.15 -18.54
CA PHE A 21 -5.71 22.17 -18.13
C PHE A 21 -6.18 22.40 -16.68
N LEU A 22 -5.25 22.75 -15.79
CA LEU A 22 -5.58 22.99 -14.38
C LEU A 22 -6.01 24.44 -14.10
N GLY A 23 -5.74 25.38 -14.99
CA GLY A 23 -5.84 26.81 -14.75
C GLY A 23 -4.77 27.28 -13.75
N ALA A 24 -3.59 26.71 -13.79
CA ALA A 24 -2.51 26.92 -12.85
C ALA A 24 -1.55 28.03 -13.28
N GLY A 25 -1.02 28.78 -12.32
CA GLY A 25 0.17 29.61 -12.55
C GLY A 25 1.41 28.73 -12.74
N LEU A 26 2.15 28.92 -13.86
CA LEU A 26 3.35 28.12 -14.16
C LEU A 26 4.62 28.95 -13.93
N VAL A 27 5.52 28.43 -13.06
CA VAL A 27 6.81 29.06 -12.76
C VAL A 27 7.92 28.01 -12.89
N GLY A 28 9.05 28.38 -13.48
CA GLY A 28 10.19 27.49 -13.73
C GLY A 28 10.27 27.02 -15.18
N ASP A 29 10.72 25.77 -15.41
CA ASP A 29 10.88 25.20 -16.74
C ASP A 29 9.52 24.98 -17.45
N LYS A 30 9.21 25.83 -18.40
CA LYS A 30 7.95 25.80 -19.17
C LYS A 30 7.96 24.80 -20.32
N ASN A 31 9.13 24.32 -20.73
CA ASN A 31 9.31 23.44 -21.90
C ASN A 31 9.36 21.97 -21.52
N GLY A 32 9.24 21.66 -20.23
CA GLY A 32 9.34 20.32 -19.73
C GLY A 32 8.19 19.40 -20.14
N GLN A 33 8.41 18.10 -20.03
CA GLN A 33 7.45 17.05 -20.38
C GLN A 33 7.24 16.15 -19.14
N ALA A 34 6.03 16.13 -18.60
CA ALA A 34 5.66 15.22 -17.51
C ALA A 34 5.36 13.83 -18.08
N THR A 35 5.89 12.80 -17.43
CA THR A 35 5.76 11.40 -17.84
C THR A 35 4.80 10.60 -16.98
N GLY A 36 4.40 11.13 -15.82
CA GLY A 36 3.50 10.48 -14.89
C GLY A 36 3.19 11.32 -13.67
N ILE A 37 2.42 10.76 -12.75
CA ILE A 37 2.09 11.39 -11.46
C ILE A 37 2.32 10.37 -10.33
N ASN A 38 2.97 10.80 -9.23
CA ASN A 38 3.34 9.88 -8.17
C ASN A 38 3.36 10.54 -6.79
N GLU A 39 3.39 9.73 -5.74
CA GLU A 39 3.55 10.18 -4.37
C GLU A 39 5.00 10.59 -4.08
N ILE A 40 5.16 11.56 -3.19
CA ILE A 40 6.44 12.24 -2.89
C ILE A 40 7.63 11.31 -2.60
N HIS A 41 7.39 10.13 -2.05
CA HIS A 41 8.43 9.16 -1.69
C HIS A 41 8.72 8.13 -2.79
N LYS A 42 8.00 8.21 -3.91
CA LYS A 42 8.13 7.30 -5.07
C LYS A 42 8.46 8.03 -6.38
N VAL A 43 8.45 9.37 -6.37
CA VAL A 43 8.67 10.17 -7.59
C VAL A 43 10.04 9.94 -8.18
N GLU A 44 10.07 9.93 -9.51
CA GLU A 44 11.27 9.92 -10.34
C GLU A 44 11.36 11.19 -11.17
N GLN A 45 12.48 11.40 -11.86
CA GLN A 45 12.63 12.51 -12.79
C GLN A 45 11.57 12.41 -13.91
N GLY A 46 10.93 13.52 -14.22
CA GLY A 46 9.81 13.58 -15.16
C GLY A 46 8.44 13.39 -14.50
N ASP A 47 8.39 13.01 -13.24
CA ASP A 47 7.12 12.85 -12.53
C ASP A 47 6.54 14.20 -12.05
N LEU A 48 5.22 14.23 -12.00
CA LEU A 48 4.41 15.22 -11.33
C LEU A 48 4.11 14.74 -9.89
N VAL A 49 4.10 15.65 -8.93
CA VAL A 49 3.68 15.41 -7.54
C VAL A 49 2.81 16.56 -7.07
N PHE A 50 1.92 16.33 -6.12
CA PHE A 50 1.19 17.44 -5.49
C PHE A 50 1.54 17.57 -3.99
N VAL A 51 1.43 18.79 -3.48
CA VAL A 51 1.55 19.09 -2.05
C VAL A 51 0.61 20.21 -1.67
N ASP A 52 -0.19 20.02 -0.61
CA ASP A 52 -1.17 21.00 -0.12
C ASP A 52 -0.97 21.36 1.37
N HIS A 53 0.05 20.79 2.03
CA HIS A 53 0.35 21.06 3.43
C HIS A 53 1.76 21.61 3.61
N PRO A 54 1.96 22.76 4.29
CA PRO A 54 3.26 23.44 4.43
C PRO A 54 4.39 22.58 4.98
N LYS A 55 4.07 21.64 5.87
CA LYS A 55 5.04 20.70 6.46
C LYS A 55 5.84 19.91 5.40
N TYR A 56 5.24 19.67 4.22
CA TYR A 56 5.83 18.82 3.19
C TYR A 56 6.37 19.61 1.99
N TYR A 57 6.29 20.94 1.98
CA TYR A 57 6.78 21.73 0.84
C TYR A 57 8.25 21.47 0.55
N ASP A 58 9.13 21.62 1.55
CA ASP A 58 10.57 21.41 1.38
C ASP A 58 10.90 19.99 0.92
N THR A 59 10.23 19.00 1.51
CA THR A 59 10.43 17.59 1.10
C THR A 59 10.03 17.39 -0.35
N CYS A 60 8.93 18.00 -0.78
CA CYS A 60 8.43 17.91 -2.15
C CYS A 60 9.37 18.62 -3.13
N LEU A 61 9.80 19.83 -2.82
CA LEU A 61 10.72 20.63 -3.65
C LEU A 61 12.09 19.95 -3.82
N ARG A 62 12.56 19.22 -2.80
CA ARG A 62 13.83 18.46 -2.84
C ARG A 62 13.70 17.04 -3.37
N SER A 63 12.48 16.54 -3.61
CA SER A 63 12.25 15.20 -4.16
C SER A 63 12.81 15.05 -5.58
N ALA A 64 12.77 13.85 -6.15
CA ALA A 64 13.15 13.60 -7.54
C ALA A 64 12.13 14.13 -8.57
N ALA A 65 10.92 14.53 -8.15
CA ALA A 65 9.90 15.05 -9.04
C ALA A 65 10.39 16.28 -9.82
N SER A 66 10.10 16.32 -11.11
CA SER A 66 10.40 17.48 -11.96
C SER A 66 9.32 18.57 -11.88
N TYR A 67 8.07 18.18 -11.60
CA TYR A 67 6.91 19.08 -11.61
C TYR A 67 6.13 18.96 -10.31
N ILE A 68 5.75 20.11 -9.71
CA ILE A 68 5.12 20.13 -8.40
C ILE A 68 3.86 20.99 -8.46
N ILE A 69 2.72 20.39 -8.12
CA ILE A 69 1.46 21.10 -7.91
C ILE A 69 1.42 21.58 -6.47
N ILE A 70 1.28 22.88 -6.25
CA ILE A 70 1.38 23.50 -4.94
C ILE A 70 0.37 24.66 -4.80
N ASN A 71 -0.04 24.99 -3.58
CA ASN A 71 -0.98 26.08 -3.30
C ASN A 71 -0.30 27.39 -2.86
N LYS A 72 1.00 27.50 -3.05
CA LYS A 72 1.76 28.70 -2.67
C LYS A 72 2.89 28.97 -3.64
N ALA A 73 3.13 30.24 -3.95
CA ALA A 73 4.34 30.64 -4.65
C ALA A 73 5.56 30.43 -3.75
N VAL A 74 6.54 29.69 -4.26
CA VAL A 74 7.80 29.36 -3.60
C VAL A 74 8.95 29.53 -4.59
N GLU A 75 10.18 29.62 -4.08
CA GLU A 75 11.38 29.55 -4.93
C GLU A 75 11.46 28.18 -5.63
N VAL A 76 11.65 28.21 -6.95
CA VAL A 76 11.68 26.99 -7.76
C VAL A 76 13.12 26.49 -7.87
N PRO A 77 13.41 25.25 -7.44
CA PRO A 77 14.74 24.68 -7.62
C PRO A 77 15.12 24.56 -9.11
N PRO A 78 16.42 24.71 -9.45
CA PRO A 78 16.87 24.57 -10.82
C PRO A 78 16.41 23.26 -11.49
N GLY A 79 15.96 23.34 -12.75
CA GLY A 79 15.49 22.19 -13.54
C GLY A 79 14.09 21.68 -13.17
N LYS A 80 13.35 22.41 -12.35
CA LYS A 80 11.96 22.07 -11.98
C LYS A 80 10.96 23.12 -12.43
N ALA A 81 9.67 22.76 -12.42
CA ALA A 81 8.58 23.70 -12.53
C ALA A 81 7.53 23.48 -11.43
N ILE A 82 6.88 24.56 -11.02
CA ILE A 82 5.74 24.51 -10.11
C ILE A 82 4.47 24.98 -10.84
N LEU A 83 3.38 24.27 -10.54
CA LEU A 83 2.04 24.61 -10.97
C LEU A 83 1.27 25.11 -9.73
N ILE A 84 0.99 26.41 -9.71
CA ILE A 84 0.35 27.05 -8.56
C ILE A 84 -1.15 27.01 -8.73
N VAL A 85 -1.86 26.35 -7.81
CA VAL A 85 -3.32 26.22 -7.77
C VAL A 85 -3.82 26.35 -6.36
N ASP A 86 -5.04 26.83 -6.14
CA ASP A 86 -5.61 26.96 -4.79
C ASP A 86 -5.82 25.61 -4.08
N GLN A 87 -6.15 24.55 -4.87
CA GLN A 87 -6.51 23.24 -4.35
C GLN A 87 -5.67 22.14 -5.05
N PRO A 88 -4.43 21.87 -4.60
CA PRO A 88 -3.56 20.86 -5.23
C PRO A 88 -4.14 19.44 -5.24
N PHE A 89 -4.90 19.07 -4.21
CA PHE A 89 -5.57 17.79 -4.17
C PHE A 89 -6.64 17.64 -5.26
N GLU A 90 -7.42 18.69 -5.51
CA GLU A 90 -8.41 18.70 -6.60
C GLU A 90 -7.73 18.64 -7.98
N ALA A 91 -6.62 19.33 -8.13
CA ALA A 91 -5.81 19.28 -9.34
C ALA A 91 -5.29 17.86 -9.59
N TYR A 92 -4.81 17.17 -8.55
CA TYR A 92 -4.44 15.76 -8.63
C TYR A 92 -5.62 14.90 -9.12
N LEU A 93 -6.80 15.03 -8.50
CA LEU A 93 -7.98 14.26 -8.90
C LEU A 93 -8.35 14.50 -10.37
N ARG A 94 -8.31 15.76 -10.84
CA ARG A 94 -8.59 16.09 -12.24
C ARG A 94 -7.63 15.41 -13.21
N ILE A 95 -6.33 15.41 -12.91
CA ILE A 95 -5.31 14.73 -13.71
C ILE A 95 -5.55 13.22 -13.74
N VAL A 96 -5.75 12.60 -12.58
CA VAL A 96 -5.99 11.15 -12.51
C VAL A 96 -7.24 10.76 -13.29
N HIS A 97 -8.35 11.47 -13.11
CA HIS A 97 -9.59 11.18 -13.84
C HIS A 97 -9.48 11.43 -15.35
N HIS A 98 -8.60 12.34 -15.78
CA HIS A 98 -8.35 12.56 -17.20
C HIS A 98 -7.59 11.40 -17.85
N PHE A 99 -6.53 10.90 -17.20
CA PHE A 99 -5.69 9.82 -17.73
C PHE A 99 -6.15 8.41 -17.34
N ARG A 100 -7.00 8.30 -16.33
CA ARG A 100 -7.65 7.08 -15.86
C ARG A 100 -9.13 7.34 -15.62
N PRO A 101 -9.89 7.60 -16.67
CA PRO A 101 -11.34 7.80 -16.55
C PRO A 101 -12.01 6.52 -16.05
N PHE A 102 -13.18 6.65 -15.44
CA PHE A 102 -14.04 5.51 -15.15
C PHE A 102 -14.57 4.94 -16.47
N GLU A 103 -14.36 3.66 -16.70
CA GLU A 103 -14.88 2.91 -17.83
C GLU A 103 -15.88 1.86 -17.33
N PRO A 104 -17.18 1.97 -17.66
CA PRO A 104 -18.15 0.99 -17.21
C PRO A 104 -17.95 -0.35 -17.92
N ALA A 105 -17.91 -1.44 -17.14
CA ALA A 105 -17.83 -2.79 -17.70
C ALA A 105 -19.22 -3.26 -18.16
N ALA A 106 -19.33 -3.65 -19.42
CA ALA A 106 -20.55 -4.21 -20.00
C ALA A 106 -20.58 -5.76 -20.01
N LYS A 107 -19.45 -6.40 -19.69
CA LYS A 107 -19.27 -7.86 -19.73
C LYS A 107 -18.55 -8.33 -18.48
N MET A 108 -18.71 -9.62 -18.12
CA MET A 108 -17.97 -10.25 -17.03
C MET A 108 -16.47 -10.31 -17.31
N ILE A 109 -16.06 -10.45 -18.55
CA ILE A 109 -14.68 -10.40 -18.97
C ILE A 109 -14.55 -9.28 -20.01
N SER A 110 -13.73 -8.30 -19.72
CA SER A 110 -13.50 -7.17 -20.64
C SER A 110 -12.81 -7.63 -21.92
N ASP A 111 -13.22 -7.02 -23.04
CA ASP A 111 -12.57 -7.26 -24.35
C ASP A 111 -11.11 -6.79 -24.39
N SER A 112 -10.70 -5.88 -23.51
CA SER A 112 -9.32 -5.42 -23.38
C SER A 112 -8.45 -6.29 -22.44
N ALA A 113 -9.04 -7.30 -21.80
CA ALA A 113 -8.28 -8.25 -20.98
C ALA A 113 -7.49 -9.22 -21.85
N VAL A 114 -6.29 -9.57 -21.39
CA VAL A 114 -5.41 -10.56 -22.04
C VAL A 114 -5.25 -11.74 -21.11
N ILE A 115 -5.61 -12.95 -21.57
CA ILE A 115 -5.54 -14.17 -20.78
C ILE A 115 -4.59 -15.15 -21.49
N GLY A 116 -3.55 -15.59 -20.74
CA GLY A 116 -2.53 -16.48 -21.21
C GLY A 116 -3.03 -17.91 -21.45
N ARG A 117 -2.27 -18.66 -22.24
CA ARG A 117 -2.62 -20.03 -22.66
C ARG A 117 -2.68 -20.96 -21.45
N GLY A 118 -3.69 -21.84 -21.40
CA GLY A 118 -3.85 -22.86 -20.36
C GLY A 118 -4.46 -22.34 -19.08
N SER A 119 -4.77 -21.04 -19.00
CA SER A 119 -5.47 -20.47 -17.85
C SER A 119 -6.95 -20.81 -17.90
N TYR A 120 -7.51 -21.19 -16.75
CA TYR A 120 -8.91 -21.56 -16.60
C TYR A 120 -9.63 -20.62 -15.64
N LEU A 121 -10.72 -20.03 -16.11
CA LEU A 121 -11.60 -19.16 -15.33
C LEU A 121 -12.91 -19.91 -15.06
N TYR A 122 -13.25 -20.08 -13.80
CA TYR A 122 -14.51 -20.66 -13.37
C TYR A 122 -15.69 -19.73 -13.64
N PRO A 123 -16.95 -20.22 -13.55
CA PRO A 123 -18.14 -19.36 -13.67
C PRO A 123 -18.15 -18.21 -12.67
N ASN A 124 -18.77 -17.09 -13.06
CA ASN A 124 -18.92 -15.87 -12.28
C ASN A 124 -17.59 -15.15 -11.95
N VAL A 125 -16.53 -15.39 -12.70
CA VAL A 125 -15.30 -14.60 -12.59
C VAL A 125 -15.49 -13.28 -13.34
N PHE A 126 -15.18 -12.17 -12.66
CA PHE A 126 -15.14 -10.83 -13.27
C PHE A 126 -13.69 -10.41 -13.56
N ILE A 127 -13.41 -10.00 -14.80
CA ILE A 127 -12.14 -9.48 -15.26
C ILE A 127 -12.33 -8.10 -15.87
N GLY A 128 -11.79 -7.08 -15.21
CA GLY A 128 -11.90 -5.68 -15.61
C GLY A 128 -11.07 -5.30 -16.84
N HIS A 129 -11.06 -4.01 -17.16
CA HIS A 129 -10.36 -3.48 -18.31
C HIS A 129 -8.84 -3.57 -18.16
N HIS A 130 -8.14 -3.87 -19.26
CA HIS A 130 -6.67 -3.90 -19.31
C HIS A 130 -6.00 -4.83 -18.29
N VAL A 131 -6.72 -5.84 -17.80
CA VAL A 131 -6.15 -6.90 -16.97
C VAL A 131 -5.30 -7.83 -17.82
N THR A 132 -4.15 -8.22 -17.31
CA THR A 132 -3.32 -9.25 -17.93
C THR A 132 -3.22 -10.43 -16.97
N ILE A 133 -3.55 -11.63 -17.45
CA ILE A 133 -3.39 -12.90 -16.74
C ILE A 133 -2.41 -13.74 -17.53
N GLY A 134 -1.39 -14.27 -16.88
CA GLY A 134 -0.40 -15.17 -17.46
C GLY A 134 -0.96 -16.54 -17.84
N SER A 135 -0.07 -17.47 -18.10
CA SER A 135 -0.39 -18.83 -18.53
C SER A 135 -0.59 -19.79 -17.36
N ASN A 136 -1.40 -20.84 -17.56
CA ASN A 136 -1.65 -21.92 -16.60
C ASN A 136 -2.22 -21.46 -15.25
N CYS A 137 -2.94 -20.34 -15.22
CA CYS A 137 -3.60 -19.83 -14.02
C CYS A 137 -4.93 -20.55 -13.75
N LEU A 138 -5.31 -20.67 -12.49
CA LEU A 138 -6.59 -21.22 -12.05
C LEU A 138 -7.35 -20.18 -11.22
N ILE A 139 -8.41 -19.62 -11.79
CA ILE A 139 -9.21 -18.57 -11.18
C ILE A 139 -10.58 -19.13 -10.79
N HIS A 140 -10.80 -19.31 -9.49
CA HIS A 140 -11.96 -19.95 -8.91
C HIS A 140 -13.24 -19.10 -8.99
N PRO A 141 -14.44 -19.69 -8.73
CA PRO A 141 -15.71 -18.96 -8.87
C PRO A 141 -15.78 -17.70 -8.03
N ASN A 142 -16.50 -16.68 -8.56
CA ASN A 142 -16.75 -15.40 -7.89
C ASN A 142 -15.48 -14.58 -7.56
N VAL A 143 -14.35 -14.88 -8.19
CA VAL A 143 -13.17 -14.01 -8.13
C VAL A 143 -13.42 -12.74 -8.93
N THR A 144 -13.03 -11.59 -8.39
CA THR A 144 -13.10 -10.29 -9.05
C THR A 144 -11.71 -9.73 -9.22
N ILE A 145 -11.27 -9.50 -10.46
CA ILE A 145 -10.01 -8.84 -10.78
C ILE A 145 -10.34 -7.53 -11.49
N LEU A 146 -10.11 -6.42 -10.80
CA LEU A 146 -10.45 -5.09 -11.29
C LEU A 146 -9.36 -4.55 -12.23
N ASP A 147 -9.67 -3.43 -12.91
CA ASP A 147 -8.91 -2.87 -14.01
C ASP A 147 -7.40 -2.75 -13.76
N HIS A 148 -6.63 -2.98 -14.83
CA HIS A 148 -5.18 -2.83 -14.89
C HIS A 148 -4.35 -3.77 -14.01
N CYS A 149 -4.95 -4.74 -13.31
CA CYS A 149 -4.20 -5.74 -12.56
C CYS A 149 -3.37 -6.63 -13.48
N VAL A 150 -2.22 -7.07 -12.99
CA VAL A 150 -1.30 -7.96 -13.69
C VAL A 150 -1.11 -9.22 -12.85
N ILE A 151 -1.43 -10.37 -13.43
CA ILE A 151 -1.29 -11.70 -12.82
C ILE A 151 -0.25 -12.45 -13.62
N GLY A 152 0.76 -13.03 -12.96
CA GLY A 152 1.81 -13.83 -13.55
C GLY A 152 1.35 -15.22 -13.99
N ASP A 153 2.32 -16.09 -14.27
CA ASP A 153 2.08 -17.47 -14.69
C ASP A 153 1.86 -18.40 -13.48
N ASN A 154 1.10 -19.50 -13.66
CA ASN A 154 0.84 -20.54 -12.67
C ASN A 154 0.20 -20.02 -11.37
N VAL A 155 -0.57 -18.93 -11.42
CA VAL A 155 -1.23 -18.34 -10.25
C VAL A 155 -2.56 -19.04 -9.97
N ILE A 156 -2.82 -19.31 -8.69
CA ILE A 156 -4.10 -19.87 -8.21
C ILE A 156 -4.79 -18.82 -7.34
N ILE A 157 -6.05 -18.48 -7.64
CA ILE A 157 -6.85 -17.55 -6.87
C ILE A 157 -8.15 -18.23 -6.46
N GLN A 158 -8.35 -18.42 -5.15
CA GLN A 158 -9.50 -19.11 -4.60
C GLN A 158 -10.76 -18.23 -4.58
N ALA A 159 -11.89 -18.89 -4.39
CA ALA A 159 -13.22 -18.31 -4.57
C ALA A 159 -13.49 -17.04 -3.73
N GLY A 160 -14.16 -16.06 -4.32
CA GLY A 160 -14.62 -14.85 -3.65
C GLY A 160 -13.52 -13.82 -3.36
N THR A 161 -12.30 -14.04 -3.83
CA THR A 161 -11.20 -13.07 -3.67
C THR A 161 -11.35 -11.89 -4.59
N VAL A 162 -11.08 -10.67 -4.08
CA VAL A 162 -11.16 -9.41 -4.80
C VAL A 162 -9.78 -8.79 -4.94
N ILE A 163 -9.35 -8.53 -6.17
CA ILE A 163 -8.04 -7.96 -6.50
C ILE A 163 -8.23 -6.63 -7.19
N GLY A 164 -7.56 -5.58 -6.69
CA GLY A 164 -7.54 -4.25 -7.27
C GLY A 164 -8.64 -3.29 -6.86
N PRO A 165 -9.37 -3.47 -5.72
CA PRO A 165 -10.24 -2.40 -5.25
C PRO A 165 -9.42 -1.16 -4.90
N ASP A 166 -10.09 -0.01 -4.86
CA ASP A 166 -9.44 1.26 -4.52
C ASP A 166 -8.86 1.27 -3.11
N ALA A 167 -7.70 1.89 -2.98
CA ALA A 167 -7.03 2.13 -1.72
C ALA A 167 -7.96 2.79 -0.68
N PHE A 168 -7.86 2.36 0.58
CA PHE A 168 -8.47 3.06 1.70
C PHE A 168 -7.63 4.27 2.09
N TYR A 169 -7.61 5.28 1.18
CA TYR A 169 -6.78 6.48 1.32
C TYR A 169 -7.62 7.75 1.12
N TYR A 170 -7.57 8.66 2.10
CA TYR A 170 -8.41 9.85 2.15
C TYR A 170 -7.61 11.10 2.48
N ASN A 171 -7.85 12.18 1.73
CA ASN A 171 -7.49 13.52 2.14
C ASN A 171 -8.43 13.97 3.24
N THR A 172 -7.90 14.27 4.41
CA THR A 172 -8.68 14.63 5.60
C THR A 172 -8.55 16.11 5.89
N LYS A 173 -9.67 16.85 5.80
CA LYS A 173 -9.77 18.26 6.20
C LYS A 173 -11.01 18.44 7.08
N LYS A 174 -10.82 18.92 8.31
CA LYS A 174 -11.89 19.08 9.30
C LYS A 174 -12.70 20.39 9.15
N ASP A 175 -12.23 21.28 8.28
CA ASP A 175 -12.83 22.56 7.93
C ASP A 175 -13.89 22.49 6.82
N ARG A 176 -14.19 21.30 6.31
CA ARG A 176 -15.21 21.05 5.28
C ARG A 176 -16.35 20.15 5.82
N ALA A 177 -17.53 20.20 5.19
CA ALA A 177 -18.71 19.46 5.62
C ALA A 177 -18.47 17.92 5.64
N VAL A 178 -17.77 17.38 4.63
CA VAL A 178 -17.34 15.98 4.58
C VAL A 178 -15.83 15.91 4.78
N TRP A 179 -15.41 15.45 5.94
CA TRP A 179 -13.99 15.47 6.33
C TRP A 179 -13.08 14.61 5.46
N TYR A 180 -13.59 13.46 5.02
CA TYR A 180 -12.81 12.46 4.28
C TYR A 180 -13.18 12.53 2.80
N LYS A 181 -12.26 13.01 1.97
CA LYS A 181 -12.40 12.96 0.51
C LYS A 181 -11.48 11.90 -0.06
N LYS A 182 -12.08 10.95 -0.79
CA LYS A 182 -11.31 9.82 -1.33
C LYS A 182 -10.25 10.30 -2.31
N MET A 183 -9.04 9.78 -2.17
CA MET A 183 -8.00 9.96 -3.16
C MET A 183 -8.21 8.95 -4.29
N ALA A 184 -8.17 9.41 -5.52
CA ALA A 184 -8.31 8.52 -6.66
C ALA A 184 -7.09 7.58 -6.75
N SER A 185 -7.36 6.29 -6.81
CA SER A 185 -6.32 5.26 -6.96
C SER A 185 -6.09 5.00 -8.44
N CYS A 186 -4.88 5.24 -8.90
CA CYS A 186 -4.48 5.02 -10.30
C CYS A 186 -3.35 4.00 -10.45
N GLY A 187 -2.90 3.41 -9.35
CA GLY A 187 -1.96 2.31 -9.33
C GLY A 187 -2.60 0.97 -9.68
N ARG A 188 -1.84 -0.11 -9.48
CA ARG A 188 -2.23 -1.48 -9.86
C ARG A 188 -1.98 -2.46 -8.74
N VAL A 189 -2.48 -3.69 -8.95
CA VAL A 189 -1.98 -4.89 -8.27
C VAL A 189 -1.16 -5.70 -9.27
N VAL A 190 0.01 -6.16 -8.83
CA VAL A 190 0.86 -7.09 -9.56
C VAL A 190 1.07 -8.35 -8.71
N ILE A 191 0.61 -9.47 -9.21
CA ILE A 191 0.83 -10.78 -8.62
C ILE A 191 1.82 -11.49 -9.51
N GLU A 192 2.97 -11.87 -8.95
CA GLU A 192 4.02 -12.55 -9.71
C GLU A 192 3.73 -14.05 -9.87
N ASP A 193 4.63 -14.76 -10.55
CA ASP A 193 4.44 -16.18 -10.89
C ASP A 193 4.35 -17.08 -9.66
N ASP A 194 3.71 -18.22 -9.81
CA ASP A 194 3.64 -19.29 -8.83
C ASP A 194 3.02 -18.88 -7.48
N VAL A 195 2.22 -17.79 -7.42
CA VAL A 195 1.53 -17.33 -6.22
C VAL A 195 0.21 -18.07 -6.04
N GLU A 196 -0.13 -18.38 -4.79
CA GLU A 196 -1.45 -18.91 -4.43
C GLU A 196 -2.14 -18.00 -3.42
N ILE A 197 -3.41 -17.65 -3.68
CA ILE A 197 -4.22 -16.75 -2.85
C ILE A 197 -5.49 -17.49 -2.43
N GLY A 198 -5.70 -17.58 -1.13
CA GLY A 198 -6.85 -18.21 -0.48
C GLY A 198 -8.17 -17.50 -0.76
N ALA A 199 -9.24 -18.08 -0.23
CA ALA A 199 -10.60 -17.59 -0.45
C ALA A 199 -10.90 -16.30 0.36
N GLY A 200 -11.71 -15.40 -0.23
CA GLY A 200 -12.18 -14.19 0.44
C GLY A 200 -11.10 -13.17 0.77
N CYS A 201 -9.96 -13.21 0.11
CA CYS A 201 -8.91 -12.21 0.28
C CYS A 201 -9.27 -10.90 -0.42
N THR A 202 -8.71 -9.78 0.07
CA THR A 202 -8.83 -8.46 -0.56
C THR A 202 -7.45 -7.82 -0.72
N ILE A 203 -7.11 -7.40 -1.93
CA ILE A 203 -5.80 -6.83 -2.26
C ILE A 203 -6.02 -5.50 -2.95
N ASP A 204 -5.78 -4.40 -2.21
CA ASP A 204 -5.99 -3.05 -2.71
C ASP A 204 -4.96 -2.68 -3.77
N ARG A 205 -5.38 -1.94 -4.81
CA ARG A 205 -4.43 -1.32 -5.75
C ARG A 205 -3.63 -0.23 -5.07
N GLY A 206 -2.44 0.03 -5.58
CA GLY A 206 -1.68 1.19 -5.12
C GLY A 206 -2.40 2.51 -5.39
N VAL A 207 -2.13 3.53 -4.58
CA VAL A 207 -2.66 4.88 -4.82
C VAL A 207 -2.13 5.42 -6.14
N THR A 208 -0.81 5.39 -6.33
CA THR A 208 -0.16 5.77 -7.59
C THR A 208 0.82 4.73 -8.10
N GLY A 209 1.25 3.80 -7.27
CA GLY A 209 2.20 2.75 -7.57
C GLY A 209 1.57 1.37 -7.66
N ASP A 210 2.37 0.33 -7.50
CA ASP A 210 1.92 -1.05 -7.50
C ASP A 210 1.84 -1.61 -6.07
N THR A 211 0.77 -2.36 -5.77
CA THR A 211 0.76 -3.36 -4.70
C THR A 211 1.27 -4.65 -5.30
N ILE A 212 2.33 -5.23 -4.73
CA ILE A 212 3.06 -6.35 -5.33
C ILE A 212 3.05 -7.55 -4.40
N ILE A 213 2.73 -8.73 -4.96
CA ILE A 213 2.91 -10.02 -4.29
C ILE A 213 3.99 -10.79 -5.05
N GLY A 214 5.13 -11.01 -4.37
CA GLY A 214 6.31 -11.66 -4.93
C GLY A 214 6.11 -13.14 -5.21
N LYS A 215 6.89 -13.60 -6.18
CA LYS A 215 6.89 -14.97 -6.71
C LYS A 215 6.88 -16.04 -5.60
N GLY A 216 6.09 -17.10 -5.80
CA GLY A 216 6.06 -18.26 -4.91
C GLY A 216 5.40 -18.05 -3.56
N SER A 217 4.84 -16.85 -3.29
CA SER A 217 4.18 -16.57 -2.01
C SER A 217 2.82 -17.27 -1.89
N ARG A 218 2.45 -17.63 -0.65
CA ARG A 218 1.22 -18.33 -0.29
C ARG A 218 0.44 -17.51 0.71
N LEU A 219 -0.78 -17.16 0.37
CA LEU A 219 -1.72 -16.42 1.18
C LEU A 219 -2.93 -17.31 1.51
N ASP A 220 -3.20 -17.54 2.77
CA ASP A 220 -4.38 -18.29 3.23
C ASP A 220 -5.64 -17.42 3.13
N ASN A 221 -6.75 -17.90 3.65
CA ASN A 221 -8.06 -17.29 3.49
C ASN A 221 -8.23 -15.97 4.28
N MET A 222 -9.07 -15.07 3.76
CA MET A 222 -9.51 -13.84 4.42
C MET A 222 -8.36 -12.87 4.78
N ILE A 223 -7.33 -12.83 3.97
CA ILE A 223 -6.22 -11.90 4.11
C ILE A 223 -6.57 -10.56 3.48
N HIS A 224 -6.19 -9.46 4.16
CA HIS A 224 -6.24 -8.12 3.58
C HIS A 224 -4.84 -7.55 3.34
N ILE A 225 -4.57 -7.13 2.11
CA ILE A 225 -3.35 -6.41 1.73
C ILE A 225 -3.70 -4.99 1.31
N GLY A 226 -3.27 -4.02 2.13
CA GLY A 226 -3.47 -2.61 1.84
C GLY A 226 -2.59 -2.09 0.69
N HIS A 227 -3.00 -0.97 0.15
CA HIS A 227 -2.43 -0.31 -1.02
C HIS A 227 -0.91 -0.09 -0.94
N ASP A 228 -0.22 -0.09 -2.08
CA ASP A 228 1.21 0.21 -2.19
C ASP A 228 2.14 -0.72 -1.38
N THR A 229 1.62 -1.83 -0.86
CA THR A 229 2.36 -2.83 -0.13
C THR A 229 3.17 -3.69 -1.09
N VAL A 230 4.42 -3.96 -0.75
CA VAL A 230 5.32 -4.82 -1.52
C VAL A 230 5.70 -6.03 -0.67
N ILE A 231 5.29 -7.20 -1.11
CA ILE A 231 5.59 -8.49 -0.50
C ILE A 231 6.68 -9.16 -1.33
N GLY A 232 7.73 -9.64 -0.68
CA GLY A 232 8.83 -10.37 -1.29
C GLY A 232 8.45 -11.77 -1.79
N GLU A 233 9.45 -12.53 -2.17
CA GLU A 233 9.27 -13.88 -2.71
C GLU A 233 9.14 -14.92 -1.59
N ASN A 234 8.43 -16.04 -1.88
CA ASN A 234 8.30 -17.21 -1.00
C ASN A 234 7.81 -16.87 0.42
N CYS A 235 6.94 -15.88 0.56
CA CYS A 235 6.28 -15.55 1.83
C CYS A 235 5.11 -16.50 2.11
N LEU A 236 4.80 -16.72 3.39
CA LEU A 236 3.68 -17.54 3.84
C LEU A 236 2.86 -16.79 4.86
N PHE A 237 1.62 -16.44 4.52
CA PHE A 237 0.70 -15.74 5.40
C PHE A 237 -0.50 -16.63 5.70
N ALA A 238 -0.71 -16.89 6.97
CA ALA A 238 -1.84 -17.68 7.44
C ALA A 238 -3.13 -16.82 7.49
N ALA A 239 -4.25 -17.47 7.75
CA ALA A 239 -5.57 -16.86 7.65
C ALA A 239 -5.75 -15.58 8.48
N GLN A 240 -6.53 -14.64 7.93
CA GLN A 240 -6.92 -13.39 8.59
C GLN A 240 -5.75 -12.44 8.91
N VAL A 241 -4.62 -12.57 8.24
CA VAL A 241 -3.56 -11.56 8.32
C VAL A 241 -4.05 -10.26 7.70
N GLY A 242 -3.83 -9.14 8.39
CA GLY A 242 -4.16 -7.81 7.92
C GLY A 242 -2.92 -6.93 7.78
N ILE A 243 -2.63 -6.46 6.58
CA ILE A 243 -1.48 -5.60 6.30
C ILE A 243 -1.97 -4.26 5.81
N ALA A 244 -1.64 -3.19 6.53
CA ALA A 244 -1.99 -1.84 6.14
C ALA A 244 -1.16 -1.35 4.96
N GLY A 245 -1.49 -0.16 4.42
CA GLY A 245 -0.85 0.37 3.21
C GLY A 245 0.62 0.73 3.36
N ALA A 246 1.34 0.67 2.24
CA ALA A 246 2.74 1.08 2.07
C ALA A 246 3.74 0.29 2.95
N VAL A 247 3.47 -0.98 3.22
CA VAL A 247 4.35 -1.89 3.95
C VAL A 247 5.32 -2.56 2.97
N ARG A 248 6.56 -2.76 3.41
CA ARG A 248 7.57 -3.55 2.68
C ARG A 248 7.88 -4.82 3.45
N ILE A 249 7.62 -5.96 2.84
CA ILE A 249 7.88 -7.28 3.41
C ILE A 249 8.97 -7.94 2.58
N GLY A 250 10.02 -8.40 3.24
CA GLY A 250 11.15 -9.10 2.62
C GLY A 250 10.78 -10.50 2.12
N ASN A 251 11.78 -11.23 1.67
CA ASN A 251 11.59 -12.59 1.17
C ASN A 251 11.48 -13.61 2.32
N GLY A 252 10.74 -14.70 2.11
CA GLY A 252 10.64 -15.80 3.06
C GLY A 252 10.00 -15.46 4.40
N VAL A 253 9.26 -14.35 4.49
CA VAL A 253 8.58 -13.92 5.72
C VAL A 253 7.37 -14.82 6.00
N ILE A 254 7.21 -15.19 7.27
CA ILE A 254 6.05 -15.98 7.74
C ILE A 254 5.23 -15.12 8.70
N LEU A 255 3.97 -14.85 8.35
CA LEU A 255 3.00 -14.22 9.25
C LEU A 255 1.94 -15.26 9.62
N TRP A 256 1.88 -15.62 10.89
CA TRP A 256 0.88 -16.56 11.37
C TRP A 256 -0.49 -15.89 11.54
N GLY A 257 -1.52 -16.69 11.76
CA GLY A 257 -2.92 -16.25 11.73
C GLY A 257 -3.22 -15.01 12.57
N GLN A 258 -4.04 -14.10 12.02
CA GLN A 258 -4.49 -12.87 12.67
C GLN A 258 -3.37 -11.88 13.04
N VAL A 259 -2.22 -11.96 12.41
CA VAL A 259 -1.20 -10.92 12.55
C VAL A 259 -1.69 -9.62 11.90
N GLY A 260 -1.57 -8.52 12.63
CA GLY A 260 -1.88 -7.18 12.16
C GLY A 260 -0.62 -6.33 11.96
N VAL A 261 -0.42 -5.76 10.78
CA VAL A 261 0.75 -4.94 10.44
C VAL A 261 0.34 -3.50 10.17
N SER A 262 0.90 -2.56 10.95
CA SER A 262 0.67 -1.12 10.78
C SER A 262 1.30 -0.59 9.49
N LYS A 263 0.79 0.55 9.02
CA LYS A 263 1.23 1.18 7.76
C LYS A 263 2.68 1.63 7.76
N THR A 264 3.28 1.65 6.57
CA THR A 264 4.58 2.31 6.30
C THR A 264 5.74 1.69 7.09
N LEU A 265 5.72 0.36 7.25
CA LEU A 265 6.73 -0.42 7.95
C LEU A 265 7.55 -1.27 6.98
N THR A 266 8.67 -1.77 7.49
CA THR A 266 9.47 -2.80 6.82
C THR A 266 9.58 -4.03 7.72
N ILE A 267 9.34 -5.22 7.16
CA ILE A 267 9.62 -6.50 7.80
C ILE A 267 10.75 -7.15 7.00
N GLY A 268 11.89 -7.39 7.66
CA GLY A 268 13.09 -7.94 7.01
C GLY A 268 12.95 -9.40 6.59
N ASP A 269 13.84 -9.86 5.70
CA ASP A 269 13.83 -11.21 5.14
C ASP A 269 13.81 -12.29 6.22
N ASN A 270 13.06 -13.38 6.00
CA ASN A 270 12.96 -14.55 6.87
C ASN A 270 12.50 -14.25 8.30
N ALA A 271 11.84 -13.12 8.54
CA ALA A 271 11.19 -12.84 9.83
C ALA A 271 9.96 -13.76 9.98
N VAL A 272 9.71 -14.19 11.21
CA VAL A 272 8.53 -14.98 11.59
C VAL A 272 7.75 -14.21 12.64
N VAL A 273 6.46 -13.94 12.39
CA VAL A 273 5.57 -13.29 13.36
C VAL A 273 4.52 -14.29 13.81
N LEU A 274 4.49 -14.60 15.11
CA LEU A 274 3.57 -15.58 15.68
C LEU A 274 2.14 -15.05 15.71
N ALA A 275 1.18 -15.99 15.76
CA ALA A 275 -0.25 -15.70 15.66
C ALA A 275 -0.74 -14.62 16.65
N GLN A 276 -1.70 -13.81 16.20
CA GLN A 276 -2.34 -12.73 16.96
C GLN A 276 -1.38 -11.62 17.42
N SER A 277 -0.20 -11.53 16.82
CA SER A 277 0.75 -10.45 17.13
C SER A 277 0.42 -9.17 16.38
N GLY A 278 0.57 -8.02 17.04
CA GLY A 278 0.49 -6.70 16.43
C GLY A 278 1.89 -6.15 16.10
N VAL A 279 2.08 -5.67 14.87
CA VAL A 279 3.35 -5.10 14.40
C VAL A 279 3.22 -3.59 14.24
N PRO A 280 3.58 -2.78 15.26
CA PRO A 280 3.46 -1.33 15.21
C PRO A 280 4.70 -0.62 14.65
N SER A 281 5.83 -1.32 14.51
CA SER A 281 7.11 -0.79 14.04
C SER A 281 7.82 -1.80 13.14
N SER A 282 8.84 -1.34 12.40
CA SER A 282 9.62 -2.20 11.51
C SER A 282 10.33 -3.31 12.28
N LEU A 283 10.44 -4.49 11.64
CA LEU A 283 11.03 -5.69 12.22
C LEU A 283 12.30 -6.08 11.43
N GLU A 284 13.34 -6.47 12.13
CA GLU A 284 14.55 -7.01 11.54
C GLU A 284 14.30 -8.43 10.99
N GLY A 285 15.04 -8.80 9.95
CA GLY A 285 14.98 -10.13 9.36
C GLY A 285 15.58 -11.23 10.24
N GLY A 286 15.21 -12.48 9.95
CA GLY A 286 15.78 -13.68 10.59
C GLY A 286 15.41 -13.90 12.05
N LYS A 287 14.45 -13.14 12.58
CA LYS A 287 13.99 -13.23 14.00
C LYS A 287 12.55 -13.70 14.09
N ILE A 288 12.21 -14.24 15.26
CA ILE A 288 10.85 -14.65 15.61
C ILE A 288 10.26 -13.62 16.59
N TYR A 289 9.08 -13.10 16.25
CA TYR A 289 8.38 -12.06 17.01
C TYR A 289 7.08 -12.58 17.58
N PHE A 290 6.70 -12.09 18.77
CA PHE A 290 5.49 -12.49 19.46
C PHE A 290 4.87 -11.34 20.25
N GLY A 291 3.56 -11.27 20.26
CA GLY A 291 2.78 -10.42 21.16
C GLY A 291 2.40 -9.06 20.55
N TYR A 292 1.91 -8.18 21.41
CA TYR A 292 1.56 -6.81 21.07
C TYR A 292 2.18 -5.87 22.11
N PRO A 293 3.06 -4.96 21.70
CA PRO A 293 3.71 -4.94 20.40
C PRO A 293 4.49 -6.23 20.12
N ALA A 294 4.70 -6.57 18.84
CA ALA A 294 5.51 -7.72 18.47
C ALA A 294 6.98 -7.45 18.80
N GLU A 295 7.56 -8.33 19.60
CA GLU A 295 8.95 -8.29 20.05
C GLU A 295 9.61 -9.65 19.82
N ASP A 296 10.93 -9.71 20.00
CA ASP A 296 11.64 -10.99 19.97
C ASP A 296 10.98 -11.99 20.91
N ALA A 297 10.70 -13.20 20.42
CA ALA A 297 9.92 -14.19 21.19
C ALA A 297 10.60 -14.60 22.51
N SER A 298 11.93 -14.60 22.57
CA SER A 298 12.67 -14.94 23.79
C SER A 298 12.54 -13.84 24.86
N VAL A 299 12.52 -12.59 24.45
CA VAL A 299 12.28 -11.42 25.32
C VAL A 299 10.86 -11.48 25.85
N LYS A 300 9.88 -11.60 24.94
CA LYS A 300 8.44 -11.60 25.31
C LYS A 300 8.07 -12.74 26.26
N LYS A 301 8.59 -13.94 26.03
CA LYS A 301 8.37 -15.07 26.94
C LYS A 301 8.91 -14.80 28.36
N ARG A 302 10.10 -14.16 28.47
CA ARG A 302 10.63 -13.76 29.77
C ARG A 302 9.75 -12.73 30.47
N GLU A 303 9.29 -11.71 29.74
CA GLU A 303 8.35 -10.71 30.27
C GLU A 303 7.10 -11.36 30.85
N LEU A 304 6.46 -12.28 30.12
CA LEU A 304 5.28 -13.01 30.60
C LEU A 304 5.54 -13.79 31.88
N VAL A 305 6.72 -14.37 32.05
CA VAL A 305 7.13 -15.04 33.30
C VAL A 305 7.26 -14.02 34.44
N TRP A 306 7.87 -12.85 34.21
CA TRP A 306 8.00 -11.79 35.20
C TRP A 306 6.64 -11.20 35.58
N ILE A 307 5.75 -10.96 34.62
CA ILE A 307 4.40 -10.47 34.87
C ILE A 307 3.66 -11.40 35.85
N LYS A 308 3.77 -12.72 35.69
CA LYS A 308 3.17 -13.70 36.60
C LYS A 308 3.75 -13.64 38.02
N ARG A 309 4.98 -13.15 38.20
CA ARG A 309 5.65 -13.01 39.49
C ARG A 309 5.42 -11.66 40.16
N ILE A 310 4.85 -10.67 39.47
CA ILE A 310 4.59 -9.34 40.04
C ILE A 310 3.81 -9.40 41.34
N PRO A 311 2.73 -10.19 41.51
CA PRO A 311 2.01 -10.25 42.79
C PRO A 311 2.87 -10.73 43.98
N GLU A 312 3.79 -11.66 43.75
CA GLU A 312 4.71 -12.15 44.78
C GLU A 312 5.78 -11.11 45.14
N LEU A 313 6.35 -10.46 44.11
CA LEU A 313 7.31 -9.38 44.29
C LEU A 313 6.69 -8.21 45.04
N TRP A 314 5.46 -7.83 44.63
CA TRP A 314 4.71 -6.78 45.32
C TRP A 314 4.52 -7.09 46.81
N LYS A 315 4.08 -8.29 47.15
CA LYS A 315 3.93 -8.72 48.58
C LYS A 315 5.25 -8.59 49.33
N LYS A 316 6.39 -9.01 48.76
CA LYS A 316 7.71 -8.90 49.38
C LYS A 316 8.13 -7.44 49.59
N VAL A 317 7.94 -6.59 48.58
CA VAL A 317 8.27 -5.16 48.68
C VAL A 317 7.41 -4.46 49.72
N MET A 318 6.12 -4.76 49.79
CA MET A 318 5.19 -4.15 50.76
C MET A 318 5.43 -4.63 52.18
N ALA A 319 5.86 -5.88 52.39
CA ALA A 319 6.22 -6.40 53.68
C ALA A 319 7.47 -5.75 54.29
N GLY A 320 8.39 -5.26 53.45
CA GLY A 320 9.62 -4.58 53.88
C GLY A 320 9.53 -3.06 54.05
N ARG A 321 8.36 -2.43 53.77
CA ARG A 321 8.15 -0.98 53.95
C ARG A 321 7.64 -0.65 55.34
N PRO A 322 8.15 0.43 56.01
CA PRO A 322 7.53 0.98 57.22
C PRO A 322 6.05 1.35 56.98
N GLU A 323 5.21 1.26 57.98
CA GLU A 323 3.75 1.43 57.89
C GLU A 323 3.31 2.79 57.30
N GLU A 324 4.11 3.86 57.47
CA GLU A 324 3.84 5.21 56.99
C GLU A 324 3.91 5.36 55.45
N GLY A 325 4.39 4.39 54.69
CA GLY A 325 4.56 4.44 53.24
C GLY A 325 3.69 3.47 52.43
N ARG A 326 2.69 2.82 53.00
CA ARG A 326 1.82 1.86 52.29
C ARG A 326 0.69 2.57 51.54
N PRO A 327 0.58 2.45 50.23
CA PRO A 327 -0.58 2.97 49.51
C PRO A 327 -1.84 2.24 49.97
N LYS A 328 -2.92 3.00 50.21
CA LYS A 328 -4.22 2.42 50.51
C LYS A 328 -4.69 1.59 49.31
N ALA A 329 -5.06 0.33 49.55
CA ALA A 329 -5.68 -0.50 48.53
C ALA A 329 -7.05 0.13 48.17
N HIS A 330 -7.22 0.47 46.91
CA HIS A 330 -8.51 0.80 46.30
C HIS A 330 -9.09 -0.41 45.65
#